data_e5d5762a0a858b3d2b12c271bad38f04
#
_entry.id   e5d5762a0a858b3d2b12c271bad38f04
#
_cell.length_a   1.000
_cell.length_b   1.000
_cell.length_c   1.000
_cell.angle_alpha   90.00
_cell.angle_beta   90.00
_cell.angle_gamma   90.00
#
_symmetry.space_group_name_H-M   'P 1'
#
loop_
_entity.id
_entity.type
_entity.pdbx_description
1 polymer ?
#
loop_
_entity_poly.entity_id
_entity_poly.type
_entity_poly.pdbx_seq_one_letter_code
_entity_poly.pdbx_strand_id
1 'polypeptide(L)'
;MNPARLVIRNARVIDGTGAPWFRGDVRIEQERIAAVASRLPADGAEEIDAGERYLVPGFIDAHAHDDLVYLRQPERREKVAQGVTTVVVGNCSFALYPQSPSSADALRQHFGALLGEVRPGETFADFRAYRERLEATRAAINLVSLVGHAGLRLAVMGWEQRPAAAAEREAMAALLAEQLRQGAHGLSLGLVYPPSAWADTAELVRLAVVVAEHGALLAAHIRSYEGGLVASVEEFLAILRSGEASGLLSHLQVAGRPYWGSVPRAIDRLEAARREGVDVSFDMYPYPAGSSTILQLLPPSAQEGGIDALLLRLADPDRREALRRAVEEGEAPADPGWESKVRLIGWENIRIGGVGDPSLSRIEGRSLAEIAADEAKAPFELLLSVIERDRGRTNIVMFQLDENDLRAALTHRLHMLCSDGLPRVDLSLIHI
;
A
#
# COMPACT_ATOMS: atom_id res chain seq x y z
N MET A 1 -19.32 -6.27 -36.43
CA MET A 1 -19.62 -4.91 -35.95
C MET A 1 -18.46 -4.03 -36.37
N ASN A 2 -18.71 -2.85 -36.97
CA ASN A 2 -17.64 -1.92 -37.26
C ASN A 2 -16.94 -1.59 -35.93
N PRO A 3 -15.59 -1.58 -35.84
CA PRO A 3 -14.90 -1.18 -34.63
C PRO A 3 -15.38 0.21 -34.23
N ALA A 4 -15.72 0.40 -32.96
CA ALA A 4 -16.14 1.68 -32.44
C ALA A 4 -15.07 2.73 -32.77
N ARG A 5 -15.42 3.76 -33.55
CA ARG A 5 -14.58 4.89 -33.90
C ARG A 5 -15.17 6.13 -33.27
N LEU A 6 -14.35 6.86 -32.54
CA LEU A 6 -14.75 8.08 -31.87
C LEU A 6 -13.75 9.20 -32.19
N VAL A 7 -14.25 10.41 -32.46
CA VAL A 7 -13.43 11.62 -32.56
C VAL A 7 -13.89 12.62 -31.50
N ILE A 8 -13.02 12.96 -30.58
CA ILE A 8 -13.23 14.03 -29.60
C ILE A 8 -12.69 15.32 -30.22
N ARG A 9 -13.57 16.31 -30.38
CA ARG A 9 -13.26 17.59 -31.05
C ARG A 9 -13.10 18.74 -30.09
N ASN A 10 -12.42 19.78 -30.55
CA ASN A 10 -12.32 21.08 -29.88
C ASN A 10 -11.82 20.94 -28.42
N ALA A 11 -10.90 20.00 -28.17
CA ALA A 11 -10.36 19.79 -26.85
C ALA A 11 -9.12 20.67 -26.58
N ARG A 12 -8.89 21.00 -25.30
CA ARG A 12 -7.57 21.41 -24.79
C ARG A 12 -6.85 20.16 -24.35
N VAL A 13 -5.98 19.65 -25.18
CA VAL A 13 -5.31 18.36 -24.95
C VAL A 13 -4.10 18.57 -24.03
N ILE A 14 -4.04 17.79 -22.95
CA ILE A 14 -2.85 17.60 -22.10
C ILE A 14 -2.46 16.13 -22.30
N ASP A 15 -1.30 15.89 -22.91
CA ASP A 15 -0.89 14.54 -23.33
C ASP A 15 0.00 13.80 -22.32
N GLY A 16 0.29 14.42 -21.17
CA GLY A 16 1.13 13.83 -20.11
C GLY A 16 2.63 14.01 -20.33
N THR A 17 3.07 14.68 -21.39
CA THR A 17 4.51 14.92 -21.67
C THR A 17 5.14 16.02 -20.81
N GLY A 18 4.32 16.78 -20.05
CA GLY A 18 4.75 17.98 -19.34
C GLY A 18 4.76 19.25 -20.20
N ALA A 19 4.43 19.14 -21.49
CA ALA A 19 4.25 20.28 -22.37
C ALA A 19 2.95 21.05 -22.04
N PRO A 20 2.86 22.37 -22.35
CA PRO A 20 1.61 23.11 -22.27
C PRO A 20 0.50 22.45 -23.11
N TRP A 21 -0.76 22.60 -22.67
CA TRP A 21 -1.88 22.13 -23.46
C TRP A 21 -1.94 22.77 -24.87
N PHE A 22 -2.47 22.04 -25.81
CA PHE A 22 -2.73 22.52 -27.17
C PHE A 22 -4.19 22.24 -27.59
N ARG A 23 -4.73 23.02 -28.54
CA ARG A 23 -6.04 22.72 -29.12
C ARG A 23 -5.92 21.63 -30.16
N GLY A 24 -6.79 20.64 -30.07
CA GLY A 24 -6.78 19.53 -31.01
C GLY A 24 -7.99 18.62 -30.93
N ASP A 25 -8.06 17.73 -31.91
CA ASP A 25 -8.97 16.60 -31.97
C ASP A 25 -8.20 15.34 -31.65
N VAL A 26 -8.87 14.38 -30.98
CA VAL A 26 -8.32 13.06 -30.68
C VAL A 26 -9.22 11.99 -31.27
N ARG A 27 -8.63 11.10 -32.09
CA ARG A 27 -9.33 9.94 -32.65
C ARG A 27 -9.02 8.70 -31.82
N ILE A 28 -10.06 7.99 -31.45
CA ILE A 28 -9.99 6.70 -30.79
C ILE A 28 -10.53 5.65 -31.76
N GLU A 29 -9.76 4.59 -32.00
CA GLU A 29 -10.17 3.42 -32.76
C GLU A 29 -10.01 2.19 -31.88
N GLN A 30 -11.12 1.49 -31.66
CA GLN A 30 -11.19 0.42 -30.67
C GLN A 30 -10.83 0.95 -29.27
N GLU A 31 -9.75 0.48 -28.68
CA GLU A 31 -9.28 0.85 -27.33
C GLU A 31 -7.98 1.67 -27.35
N ARG A 32 -7.66 2.29 -28.52
CA ARG A 32 -6.39 3.00 -28.70
C ARG A 32 -6.59 4.41 -29.23
N ILE A 33 -5.74 5.33 -28.80
CA ILE A 33 -5.61 6.64 -29.41
C ILE A 33 -4.92 6.44 -30.77
N ALA A 34 -5.66 6.60 -31.85
CA ALA A 34 -5.18 6.37 -33.21
C ALA A 34 -4.51 7.61 -33.82
N ALA A 35 -5.00 8.82 -33.46
CA ALA A 35 -4.43 10.07 -33.95
C ALA A 35 -4.74 11.23 -33.01
N VAL A 36 -3.83 12.21 -32.96
CA VAL A 36 -3.99 13.51 -32.31
C VAL A 36 -3.52 14.57 -33.30
N ALA A 37 -4.37 15.53 -33.64
CA ALA A 37 -4.04 16.61 -34.57
C ALA A 37 -4.91 17.85 -34.29
N SER A 38 -4.54 19.01 -34.88
CA SER A 38 -5.32 20.24 -34.75
C SER A 38 -6.73 20.10 -35.30
N ARG A 39 -6.92 19.23 -36.30
CA ARG A 39 -8.20 18.83 -36.87
C ARG A 39 -8.12 17.44 -37.51
N LEU A 40 -9.08 16.60 -37.25
CA LEU A 40 -9.19 15.25 -37.81
C LEU A 40 -10.46 15.13 -38.65
N PRO A 41 -10.45 14.40 -39.79
CA PRO A 41 -11.67 14.08 -40.53
C PRO A 41 -12.57 13.17 -39.70
N ALA A 42 -13.88 13.25 -39.87
CA ALA A 42 -14.84 12.41 -39.16
C ALA A 42 -14.80 10.95 -39.63
N ASP A 43 -14.70 10.73 -40.94
CA ASP A 43 -14.62 9.43 -41.60
C ASP A 43 -15.64 8.40 -41.11
N GLY A 44 -16.86 8.88 -40.73
CA GLY A 44 -17.92 8.06 -40.20
C GLY A 44 -17.76 7.65 -38.73
N ALA A 45 -16.87 8.24 -38.00
CA ALA A 45 -16.75 8.07 -36.53
C ALA A 45 -17.85 8.82 -35.81
N GLU A 46 -18.19 8.35 -34.61
CA GLU A 46 -18.98 9.15 -33.65
C GLU A 46 -18.20 10.38 -33.24
N GLU A 47 -18.86 11.52 -33.08
CA GLU A 47 -18.19 12.77 -32.73
C GLU A 47 -18.68 13.27 -31.37
N ILE A 48 -17.75 13.61 -30.48
CA ILE A 48 -18.00 14.30 -29.21
C ILE A 48 -17.33 15.67 -29.27
N ASP A 49 -18.11 16.74 -29.13
CA ASP A 49 -17.56 18.09 -28.98
C ASP A 49 -17.17 18.32 -27.51
N ALA A 50 -15.88 18.45 -27.24
CA ALA A 50 -15.36 18.74 -25.92
C ALA A 50 -15.69 20.17 -25.44
N GLY A 51 -16.09 21.09 -26.36
CA GLY A 51 -16.46 22.44 -26.00
C GLY A 51 -15.33 23.21 -25.27
N GLU A 52 -14.10 23.06 -25.73
CA GLU A 52 -12.89 23.64 -25.15
C GLU A 52 -12.55 23.10 -23.72
N ARG A 53 -13.15 22.00 -23.29
CA ARG A 53 -12.75 21.35 -22.03
C ARG A 53 -11.36 20.73 -22.18
N TYR A 54 -10.72 20.49 -21.03
CA TYR A 54 -9.48 19.74 -21.02
C TYR A 54 -9.74 18.25 -21.28
N LEU A 55 -8.95 17.68 -22.18
CA LEU A 55 -8.86 16.26 -22.47
C LEU A 55 -7.50 15.77 -21.98
N VAL A 56 -7.52 14.85 -21.04
CA VAL A 56 -6.31 14.32 -20.39
C VAL A 56 -6.33 12.80 -20.44
N PRO A 57 -5.18 12.09 -20.33
CA PRO A 57 -5.16 10.66 -20.04
C PRO A 57 -5.95 10.36 -18.76
N GLY A 58 -6.59 9.21 -18.69
CA GLY A 58 -7.22 8.76 -17.44
C GLY A 58 -6.19 8.70 -16.32
N PHE A 59 -6.57 9.13 -15.12
CA PHE A 59 -5.65 9.15 -13.98
C PHE A 59 -5.32 7.74 -13.51
N ILE A 60 -4.07 7.57 -13.05
CA ILE A 60 -3.58 6.35 -12.42
C ILE A 60 -3.44 6.64 -10.93
N ASP A 61 -4.15 5.87 -10.11
CA ASP A 61 -3.91 5.81 -8.68
C ASP A 61 -2.78 4.80 -8.43
N ALA A 62 -1.59 5.33 -8.17
CA ALA A 62 -0.36 4.53 -8.14
C ALA A 62 -0.25 3.63 -6.90
N HIS A 63 -1.11 3.83 -5.89
CA HIS A 63 -1.09 3.08 -4.64
C HIS A 63 -2.46 3.08 -3.99
N ALA A 64 -3.09 1.90 -3.91
CA ALA A 64 -4.32 1.70 -3.17
C ALA A 64 -4.42 0.25 -2.66
N HIS A 65 -5.31 0.03 -1.70
CA HIS A 65 -5.61 -1.28 -1.12
C HIS A 65 -7.00 -1.77 -1.53
N ASP A 66 -7.32 -1.55 -2.78
CA ASP A 66 -8.64 -1.85 -3.37
C ASP A 66 -8.82 -3.33 -3.76
N ASP A 67 -7.84 -4.20 -3.50
CA ASP A 67 -7.79 -5.61 -3.90
C ASP A 67 -9.09 -6.37 -3.65
N LEU A 68 -9.60 -6.26 -2.42
CA LEU A 68 -10.79 -6.97 -1.97
C LEU A 68 -12.07 -6.28 -2.43
N VAL A 69 -12.09 -4.95 -2.42
CA VAL A 69 -13.31 -4.20 -2.66
C VAL A 69 -13.80 -4.34 -4.10
N TYR A 70 -12.92 -4.50 -5.09
CA TYR A 70 -13.33 -4.76 -6.48
C TYR A 70 -14.04 -6.10 -6.66
N LEU A 71 -13.78 -7.07 -5.79
CA LEU A 71 -14.53 -8.34 -5.79
C LEU A 71 -15.97 -8.18 -5.29
N ARG A 72 -16.23 -7.14 -4.49
CA ARG A 72 -17.52 -6.89 -3.82
C ARG A 72 -18.29 -5.71 -4.40
N GLN A 73 -17.57 -4.66 -4.83
CA GLN A 73 -18.11 -3.40 -5.35
C GLN A 73 -17.34 -2.97 -6.61
N PRO A 74 -17.53 -3.65 -7.74
CA PRO A 74 -16.70 -3.46 -8.96
C PRO A 74 -16.87 -2.08 -9.61
N GLU A 75 -17.92 -1.33 -9.31
CA GLU A 75 -18.17 -0.03 -9.92
C GLU A 75 -17.26 1.08 -9.43
N ARG A 76 -16.83 1.07 -8.17
CA ARG A 76 -15.94 2.09 -7.54
C ARG A 76 -16.22 3.51 -8.04
N ARG A 77 -17.46 3.95 -7.90
CA ARG A 77 -17.95 5.24 -8.47
C ARG A 77 -17.14 6.45 -8.02
N GLU A 78 -16.61 6.43 -6.80
CA GLU A 78 -15.78 7.50 -6.24
C GLU A 78 -14.44 7.65 -6.98
N LYS A 79 -13.86 6.58 -7.48
CA LYS A 79 -12.65 6.62 -8.33
C LYS A 79 -13.00 7.10 -9.74
N VAL A 80 -14.00 6.49 -10.36
CA VAL A 80 -14.45 6.85 -11.72
C VAL A 80 -14.89 8.32 -11.79
N ALA A 81 -15.63 8.82 -10.80
CA ALA A 81 -16.10 10.22 -10.74
C ALA A 81 -14.96 11.25 -10.67
N GLN A 82 -13.77 10.84 -10.24
CA GLN A 82 -12.56 11.65 -10.19
C GLN A 82 -11.67 11.47 -11.43
N GLY A 83 -12.08 10.67 -12.42
CA GLY A 83 -11.33 10.42 -13.64
C GLY A 83 -10.23 9.36 -13.49
N VAL A 84 -10.21 8.60 -12.40
CA VAL A 84 -9.31 7.46 -12.22
C VAL A 84 -9.76 6.32 -13.13
N THR A 85 -8.87 5.84 -13.97
CA THR A 85 -9.11 4.74 -14.92
C THR A 85 -8.27 3.51 -14.66
N THR A 86 -7.25 3.66 -13.82
CA THR A 86 -6.34 2.56 -13.44
C THR A 86 -5.94 2.70 -11.97
N VAL A 87 -5.89 1.58 -11.27
CA VAL A 87 -5.46 1.52 -9.87
C VAL A 87 -4.40 0.44 -9.71
N VAL A 88 -3.33 0.76 -8.97
CA VAL A 88 -2.31 -0.22 -8.57
C VAL A 88 -2.67 -0.78 -7.20
N VAL A 89 -2.83 -2.10 -7.11
CA VAL A 89 -3.24 -2.84 -5.90
C VAL A 89 -2.21 -3.89 -5.50
N GLY A 90 -2.36 -4.50 -4.35
CA GLY A 90 -1.37 -5.45 -3.79
C GLY A 90 -0.20 -4.75 -3.11
N ASN A 91 -0.35 -3.48 -2.76
CA ASN A 91 0.70 -2.65 -2.15
C ASN A 91 1.04 -3.07 -0.71
N CYS A 92 2.16 -2.57 -0.19
CA CYS A 92 2.61 -2.74 1.20
C CYS A 92 2.64 -4.20 1.67
N SER A 93 2.85 -5.14 0.74
CA SER A 93 2.83 -6.59 1.02
C SER A 93 1.43 -7.19 1.24
N PHE A 94 0.36 -6.38 1.07
CA PHE A 94 -1.03 -6.81 1.21
C PHE A 94 -1.62 -7.18 -0.16
N ALA A 95 -1.42 -8.42 -0.64
CA ALA A 95 -2.06 -8.98 -1.84
C ALA A 95 -2.86 -10.25 -1.50
N LEU A 96 -4.01 -10.45 -2.14
CA LEU A 96 -4.92 -11.59 -1.87
C LEU A 96 -4.35 -12.94 -2.37
N TYR A 97 -3.11 -12.93 -2.86
CA TYR A 97 -2.35 -14.07 -3.36
C TYR A 97 -0.84 -13.84 -3.21
N PRO A 98 0.05 -14.84 -3.33
CA PRO A 98 -0.26 -16.26 -3.42
C PRO A 98 -0.57 -16.88 -2.04
N GLN A 99 -1.31 -17.98 -2.04
CA GLN A 99 -1.49 -18.80 -0.85
C GLN A 99 -1.24 -20.28 -1.16
N SER A 100 -0.76 -21.03 -0.15
CA SER A 100 -0.83 -22.49 -0.11
C SER A 100 -2.08 -22.93 0.69
N PRO A 101 -2.51 -24.18 0.61
CA PRO A 101 -3.58 -24.69 1.45
C PRO A 101 -3.33 -24.49 2.95
N SER A 102 -2.06 -24.55 3.40
CA SER A 102 -1.66 -24.36 4.80
C SER A 102 -1.54 -22.89 5.21
N SER A 103 -1.41 -21.95 4.28
CA SER A 103 -1.23 -20.52 4.57
C SER A 103 -2.47 -19.67 4.35
N ALA A 104 -3.57 -20.25 3.87
CA ALA A 104 -4.78 -19.50 3.54
C ALA A 104 -5.36 -18.71 4.73
N ASP A 105 -5.40 -19.32 5.91
CA ASP A 105 -5.88 -18.65 7.14
C ASP A 105 -4.93 -17.56 7.59
N ALA A 106 -3.62 -17.80 7.52
CA ALA A 106 -2.60 -16.82 7.86
C ALA A 106 -2.67 -15.59 6.92
N LEU A 107 -2.86 -15.81 5.62
CA LEU A 107 -3.02 -14.73 4.65
C LEU A 107 -4.31 -13.92 4.92
N ARG A 108 -5.44 -14.59 5.23
CA ARG A 108 -6.68 -13.89 5.60
C ARG A 108 -6.52 -13.07 6.88
N GLN A 109 -5.81 -13.58 7.89
CA GLN A 109 -5.51 -12.83 9.12
C GLN A 109 -4.65 -11.59 8.83
N HIS A 110 -3.60 -11.75 8.03
CA HIS A 110 -2.72 -10.64 7.63
C HIS A 110 -3.52 -9.53 6.92
N PHE A 111 -4.30 -9.90 5.93
CA PHE A 111 -5.16 -8.96 5.21
C PHE A 111 -6.23 -8.33 6.10
N GLY A 112 -6.89 -9.15 6.93
CA GLY A 112 -7.96 -8.72 7.80
C GLY A 112 -7.55 -7.64 8.80
N ALA A 113 -6.29 -7.61 9.19
CA ALA A 113 -5.74 -6.58 10.05
C ALA A 113 -5.77 -5.17 9.42
N LEU A 114 -5.74 -5.08 8.08
CA LEU A 114 -5.77 -3.80 7.36
C LEU A 114 -7.14 -3.51 6.74
N LEU A 115 -7.71 -4.48 6.05
CA LEU A 115 -8.89 -4.29 5.20
C LEU A 115 -10.20 -4.80 5.82
N GLY A 116 -10.17 -5.27 7.06
CA GLY A 116 -11.33 -5.86 7.73
C GLY A 116 -11.55 -7.32 7.34
N GLU A 117 -12.78 -7.82 7.44
CA GLU A 117 -13.07 -9.24 7.27
C GLU A 117 -12.77 -9.72 5.84
N VAL A 118 -11.87 -10.71 5.72
CA VAL A 118 -11.62 -11.47 4.48
C VAL A 118 -12.24 -12.86 4.65
N ARG A 119 -13.21 -13.19 3.80
CA ARG A 119 -13.98 -14.44 3.89
C ARG A 119 -13.23 -15.61 3.25
N PRO A 120 -13.54 -16.86 3.63
CA PRO A 120 -13.08 -18.02 2.86
C PRO A 120 -13.45 -17.89 1.39
N GLY A 121 -12.46 -18.11 0.50
CA GLY A 121 -12.62 -17.96 -0.95
C GLY A 121 -12.37 -16.55 -1.50
N GLU A 122 -11.93 -15.60 -0.67
CA GLU A 122 -11.49 -14.26 -1.09
C GLU A 122 -9.97 -14.09 -1.06
N THR A 123 -9.22 -15.16 -0.79
CA THR A 123 -7.79 -15.27 -1.04
C THR A 123 -7.54 -16.38 -2.05
N PHE A 124 -6.47 -16.28 -2.84
CA PHE A 124 -6.30 -17.10 -4.04
C PHE A 124 -4.96 -17.83 -4.04
N ALA A 125 -4.95 -19.00 -4.65
CA ALA A 125 -3.74 -19.80 -4.78
C ALA A 125 -2.65 -19.06 -5.58
N ASP A 126 -3.06 -18.34 -6.63
CA ASP A 126 -2.17 -17.63 -7.54
C ASP A 126 -2.87 -16.42 -8.18
N PHE A 127 -2.08 -15.63 -8.93
CA PHE A 127 -2.59 -14.46 -9.65
C PHE A 127 -3.64 -14.82 -10.69
N ARG A 128 -3.53 -15.96 -11.36
CA ARG A 128 -4.50 -16.39 -12.38
C ARG A 128 -5.88 -16.53 -11.78
N ALA A 129 -5.99 -17.22 -10.64
CA ALA A 129 -7.27 -17.40 -9.96
C ALA A 129 -7.87 -16.07 -9.48
N TYR A 130 -7.03 -15.15 -8.98
CA TYR A 130 -7.45 -13.79 -8.61
C TYR A 130 -7.96 -13.00 -9.82
N ARG A 131 -7.20 -13.00 -10.92
CA ARG A 131 -7.56 -12.32 -12.16
C ARG A 131 -8.89 -12.84 -12.74
N GLU A 132 -9.06 -14.14 -12.86
CA GLU A 132 -10.29 -14.75 -13.34
C GLU A 132 -11.50 -14.33 -12.50
N ARG A 133 -11.31 -14.25 -11.19
CA ARG A 133 -12.37 -13.77 -10.27
C ARG A 133 -12.68 -12.28 -10.48
N LEU A 134 -11.67 -11.42 -10.69
CA LEU A 134 -11.84 -10.00 -11.00
C LEU A 134 -12.54 -9.79 -12.36
N GLU A 135 -12.09 -10.48 -13.41
CA GLU A 135 -12.68 -10.38 -14.75
C GLU A 135 -14.19 -10.73 -14.73
N ALA A 136 -14.58 -11.69 -13.90
CA ALA A 136 -15.98 -12.05 -13.70
C ALA A 136 -16.81 -10.92 -13.05
N THR A 137 -16.21 -10.00 -12.29
CA THR A 137 -16.93 -8.86 -11.69
C THR A 137 -17.17 -7.71 -12.65
N ARG A 138 -16.45 -7.65 -13.78
CA ARG A 138 -16.49 -6.54 -14.74
C ARG A 138 -16.22 -5.19 -14.09
N ALA A 139 -15.10 -5.08 -13.38
CA ALA A 139 -14.66 -3.85 -12.73
C ALA A 139 -14.69 -2.65 -13.71
N ALA A 140 -15.11 -1.50 -13.21
CA ALA A 140 -15.28 -0.28 -14.03
C ALA A 140 -13.96 0.37 -14.44
N ILE A 141 -12.84 0.01 -13.79
CA ILE A 141 -11.48 0.55 -14.05
C ILE A 141 -10.45 -0.59 -14.13
N ASN A 142 -9.30 -0.29 -14.73
CA ASN A 142 -8.22 -1.25 -14.86
C ASN A 142 -7.51 -1.46 -13.53
N LEU A 143 -7.08 -2.69 -13.26
CA LEU A 143 -6.24 -3.03 -12.11
C LEU A 143 -4.86 -3.50 -12.56
N VAL A 144 -3.85 -2.93 -11.94
CA VAL A 144 -2.46 -3.38 -11.97
C VAL A 144 -2.19 -4.03 -10.62
N SER A 145 -1.89 -5.32 -10.57
CA SER A 145 -1.76 -6.05 -9.30
C SER A 145 -0.31 -6.47 -9.05
N LEU A 146 0.16 -6.19 -7.82
CA LEU A 146 1.46 -6.58 -7.31
C LEU A 146 1.32 -7.83 -6.44
N VAL A 147 2.35 -8.67 -6.43
CA VAL A 147 2.47 -9.81 -5.52
C VAL A 147 2.87 -9.30 -4.13
N GLY A 148 2.18 -9.71 -3.08
CA GLY A 148 2.55 -9.35 -1.71
C GLY A 148 3.68 -10.22 -1.17
N HIS A 149 4.77 -9.63 -0.72
CA HIS A 149 5.90 -10.34 -0.10
C HIS A 149 5.48 -11.18 1.13
N ALA A 150 4.53 -10.67 1.95
CA ALA A 150 3.98 -11.44 3.06
C ALA A 150 3.33 -12.74 2.60
N GLY A 151 2.61 -12.73 1.48
CA GLY A 151 2.03 -13.93 0.90
C GLY A 151 3.08 -14.99 0.53
N LEU A 152 4.22 -14.56 -0.03
CA LEU A 152 5.35 -15.45 -0.33
C LEU A 152 5.93 -16.06 0.96
N ARG A 153 6.20 -15.23 1.98
CA ARG A 153 6.73 -15.70 3.26
C ARG A 153 5.75 -16.63 3.97
N LEU A 154 4.47 -16.27 4.04
CA LEU A 154 3.44 -17.11 4.68
C LEU A 154 3.29 -18.47 3.98
N ALA A 155 3.40 -18.51 2.65
CA ALA A 155 3.30 -19.73 1.88
C ALA A 155 4.50 -20.69 2.11
N VAL A 156 5.70 -20.15 2.38
CA VAL A 156 6.96 -20.90 2.49
C VAL A 156 7.37 -21.12 3.95
N MET A 157 7.21 -20.11 4.82
CA MET A 157 7.75 -20.09 6.18
C MET A 157 6.70 -19.92 7.27
N GLY A 158 5.46 -19.46 6.91
CA GLY A 158 4.48 -19.08 7.93
C GLY A 158 4.88 -17.80 8.67
N TRP A 159 4.54 -17.73 9.96
CA TRP A 159 4.79 -16.57 10.84
C TRP A 159 6.13 -16.65 11.59
N GLU A 160 7.16 -17.26 11.02
CA GLU A 160 8.44 -17.39 11.70
C GLU A 160 9.23 -16.08 11.74
N GLN A 161 9.66 -15.67 12.94
CA GLN A 161 10.47 -14.46 13.19
C GLN A 161 11.95 -14.76 12.95
N ARG A 162 12.34 -14.91 11.70
CA ARG A 162 13.74 -15.08 11.28
C ARG A 162 13.95 -14.72 9.82
N PRO A 163 15.17 -14.42 9.39
CA PRO A 163 15.53 -14.41 7.96
C PRO A 163 15.27 -15.77 7.30
N ALA A 164 14.98 -15.75 6.00
CA ALA A 164 14.79 -16.96 5.21
C ALA A 164 16.10 -17.68 4.96
N ALA A 165 16.10 -19.01 5.10
CA ALA A 165 17.20 -19.85 4.66
C ALA A 165 17.36 -19.81 3.13
N ALA A 166 18.53 -20.22 2.61
CA ALA A 166 18.80 -20.18 1.17
C ALA A 166 17.74 -20.92 0.35
N ALA A 167 17.33 -22.11 0.79
CA ALA A 167 16.29 -22.90 0.11
C ALA A 167 14.92 -22.22 0.14
N GLU A 168 14.59 -21.52 1.24
CA GLU A 168 13.34 -20.78 1.38
C GLU A 168 13.32 -19.54 0.47
N ARG A 169 14.45 -18.82 0.36
CA ARG A 169 14.60 -17.72 -0.59
C ARG A 169 14.37 -18.16 -2.03
N GLU A 170 14.95 -19.32 -2.43
CA GLU A 170 14.72 -19.86 -3.77
C GLU A 170 13.27 -20.33 -3.98
N ALA A 171 12.63 -20.90 -2.96
CA ALA A 171 11.22 -21.26 -3.03
C ALA A 171 10.31 -20.02 -3.22
N MET A 172 10.57 -18.94 -2.49
CA MET A 172 9.85 -17.67 -2.67
C MET A 172 10.13 -17.04 -4.04
N ALA A 173 11.39 -17.11 -4.53
CA ALA A 173 11.77 -16.63 -5.85
C ALA A 173 11.04 -17.38 -6.97
N ALA A 174 10.96 -18.72 -6.87
CA ALA A 174 10.22 -19.54 -7.83
C ALA A 174 8.71 -19.23 -7.81
N LEU A 175 8.14 -19.06 -6.61
CA LEU A 175 6.74 -18.72 -6.44
C LEU A 175 6.42 -17.34 -7.01
N LEU A 176 7.27 -16.34 -6.79
CA LEU A 176 7.15 -14.99 -7.39
C LEU A 176 7.23 -15.05 -8.90
N ALA A 177 8.23 -15.74 -9.47
CA ALA A 177 8.39 -15.89 -10.92
C ALA A 177 7.13 -16.51 -11.57
N GLU A 178 6.47 -17.44 -10.90
CA GLU A 178 5.21 -18.00 -11.38
C GLU A 178 4.09 -16.97 -11.44
N GLN A 179 3.94 -16.12 -10.39
CA GLN A 179 2.93 -15.07 -10.40
C GLN A 179 3.18 -14.05 -11.52
N LEU A 180 4.44 -13.65 -11.72
CA LEU A 180 4.82 -12.71 -12.79
C LEU A 180 4.55 -13.30 -14.18
N ARG A 181 4.86 -14.59 -14.42
CA ARG A 181 4.53 -15.29 -15.67
C ARG A 181 3.03 -15.38 -15.93
N GLN A 182 2.21 -15.39 -14.90
CA GLN A 182 0.75 -15.36 -15.00
C GLN A 182 0.20 -13.95 -15.29
N GLY A 183 1.06 -12.90 -15.23
CA GLY A 183 0.71 -11.54 -15.57
C GLY A 183 0.59 -10.58 -14.38
N ALA A 184 1.01 -10.95 -13.17
CA ALA A 184 1.20 -9.98 -12.10
C ALA A 184 2.29 -8.97 -12.50
N HIS A 185 2.14 -7.69 -12.09
CA HIS A 185 2.94 -6.60 -12.61
C HIS A 185 4.18 -6.28 -11.77
N GLY A 186 4.35 -6.91 -10.63
CA GLY A 186 5.48 -6.64 -9.75
C GLY A 186 5.37 -7.32 -8.40
N LEU A 187 6.27 -6.91 -7.52
CA LEU A 187 6.33 -7.32 -6.11
C LEU A 187 6.14 -6.09 -5.21
N SER A 188 5.40 -6.22 -4.14
CA SER A 188 5.33 -5.21 -3.09
C SER A 188 5.93 -5.71 -1.78
N LEU A 189 6.73 -4.86 -1.16
CA LEU A 189 7.31 -5.04 0.17
C LEU A 189 6.53 -4.23 1.19
N GLY A 190 6.40 -4.75 2.42
CA GLY A 190 5.80 -4.05 3.55
C GLY A 190 6.65 -4.26 4.80
N LEU A 191 7.83 -3.59 4.85
CA LEU A 191 8.92 -3.95 5.76
C LEU A 191 8.70 -3.53 7.22
N VAL A 192 7.56 -2.94 7.54
CA VAL A 192 7.12 -2.69 8.93
C VAL A 192 6.11 -3.74 9.40
N TYR A 193 5.56 -4.55 8.50
CA TYR A 193 4.51 -5.52 8.80
C TYR A 193 5.07 -6.95 8.86
N PRO A 194 4.92 -7.67 10.00
CA PRO A 194 5.17 -9.10 10.03
C PRO A 194 4.28 -9.86 9.01
N PRO A 195 4.80 -10.90 8.33
CA PRO A 195 6.15 -11.46 8.46
C PRO A 195 7.22 -10.77 7.61
N SER A 196 6.88 -9.78 6.76
CA SER A 196 7.83 -9.09 5.88
C SER A 196 8.90 -8.31 6.66
N ALA A 197 8.57 -7.79 7.85
CA ALA A 197 9.48 -7.05 8.71
C ALA A 197 10.73 -7.86 9.11
N TRP A 198 10.67 -9.19 9.10
CA TRP A 198 11.75 -10.10 9.49
C TRP A 198 12.65 -10.51 8.33
N ALA A 199 12.41 -10.03 7.12
CA ALA A 199 13.26 -10.28 5.97
C ALA A 199 14.59 -9.55 6.09
N ASP A 200 15.68 -10.21 5.72
CA ASP A 200 16.99 -9.59 5.53
C ASP A 200 17.16 -9.02 4.11
N THR A 201 18.16 -8.17 3.92
CA THR A 201 18.44 -7.58 2.61
C THR A 201 18.79 -8.63 1.55
N ALA A 202 19.39 -9.77 1.93
CA ALA A 202 19.73 -10.84 0.99
C ALA A 202 18.47 -11.50 0.40
N GLU A 203 17.42 -11.70 1.20
CA GLU A 203 16.12 -12.15 0.72
C GLU A 203 15.51 -11.16 -0.27
N LEU A 204 15.50 -9.87 0.09
CA LEU A 204 14.91 -8.82 -0.73
C LEU A 204 15.65 -8.63 -2.06
N VAL A 205 16.98 -8.69 -2.07
CA VAL A 205 17.80 -8.65 -3.30
C VAL A 205 17.50 -9.85 -4.21
N ARG A 206 17.38 -11.06 -3.64
CA ARG A 206 17.06 -12.25 -4.45
C ARG A 206 15.72 -12.12 -5.15
N LEU A 207 14.71 -11.55 -4.47
CA LEU A 207 13.40 -11.30 -5.07
C LEU A 207 13.43 -10.14 -6.08
N ALA A 208 14.24 -9.11 -5.83
CA ALA A 208 14.43 -8.00 -6.77
C ALA A 208 15.04 -8.47 -8.10
N VAL A 209 15.99 -9.42 -8.07
CA VAL A 209 16.52 -10.05 -9.29
C VAL A 209 15.39 -10.70 -10.11
N VAL A 210 14.48 -11.44 -9.47
CA VAL A 210 13.35 -12.06 -10.17
C VAL A 210 12.42 -11.01 -10.78
N VAL A 211 12.17 -9.90 -10.06
CA VAL A 211 11.38 -8.77 -10.57
C VAL A 211 12.02 -8.19 -11.83
N ALA A 212 13.34 -7.95 -11.82
CA ALA A 212 14.08 -7.41 -12.95
C ALA A 212 14.09 -8.37 -14.16
N GLU A 213 14.31 -9.67 -13.95
CA GLU A 213 14.27 -10.69 -15.01
C GLU A 213 12.93 -10.73 -15.76
N HIS A 214 11.85 -10.30 -15.12
CA HIS A 214 10.52 -10.24 -15.72
C HIS A 214 10.12 -8.83 -16.20
N GLY A 215 11.02 -7.83 -16.10
CA GLY A 215 10.72 -6.44 -16.45
C GLY A 215 9.57 -5.84 -15.60
N ALA A 216 9.45 -6.31 -14.35
CA ALA A 216 8.37 -5.97 -13.44
C ALA A 216 8.78 -4.84 -12.47
N LEU A 217 7.84 -4.36 -11.64
CA LEU A 217 8.05 -3.27 -10.68
C LEU A 217 8.29 -3.82 -9.27
N LEU A 218 9.24 -3.24 -8.52
CA LEU A 218 9.40 -3.43 -7.09
C LEU A 218 8.87 -2.21 -6.33
N ALA A 219 7.72 -2.35 -5.67
CA ALA A 219 7.19 -1.31 -4.78
C ALA A 219 7.57 -1.61 -3.32
N ALA A 220 7.82 -0.57 -2.51
CA ALA A 220 8.26 -0.79 -1.14
C ALA A 220 7.69 0.22 -0.14
N HIS A 221 6.91 -0.29 0.83
CA HIS A 221 6.78 0.30 2.14
C HIS A 221 8.06 -0.04 2.91
N ILE A 222 8.94 0.94 3.11
CA ILE A 222 10.27 0.77 3.67
C ILE A 222 10.26 0.52 5.19
N ARG A 223 11.41 0.17 5.80
CA ARG A 223 11.47 -0.26 7.21
C ARG A 223 11.15 0.83 8.21
N SER A 224 11.42 2.09 7.89
CA SER A 224 11.13 3.20 8.80
C SER A 224 10.83 4.46 8.01
N TYR A 225 9.82 5.16 8.47
CA TYR A 225 9.47 6.53 8.05
C TYR A 225 9.73 7.53 9.20
N GLU A 226 10.39 7.11 10.27
CA GLU A 226 10.75 7.88 11.44
C GLU A 226 12.23 8.31 11.35
N GLY A 227 12.98 8.20 12.45
CA GLY A 227 14.41 8.49 12.49
C GLY A 227 15.25 7.68 11.53
N GLY A 228 14.79 6.49 11.18
CA GLY A 228 15.41 5.58 10.20
C GLY A 228 15.09 5.88 8.73
N LEU A 229 14.34 6.93 8.38
CA LEU A 229 13.88 7.20 7.01
C LEU A 229 15.00 7.13 5.96
N VAL A 230 16.07 7.91 6.15
CA VAL A 230 17.16 7.98 5.16
C VAL A 230 17.89 6.65 5.02
N ALA A 231 18.11 5.94 6.13
CA ALA A 231 18.76 4.62 6.11
C ALA A 231 17.88 3.58 5.37
N SER A 232 16.56 3.64 5.56
CA SER A 232 15.61 2.76 4.86
C SER A 232 15.50 3.07 3.37
N VAL A 233 15.61 4.34 2.98
CA VAL A 233 15.74 4.74 1.56
C VAL A 233 17.02 4.17 0.95
N GLU A 234 18.15 4.26 1.66
CA GLU A 234 19.42 3.69 1.17
C GLU A 234 19.38 2.15 1.08
N GLU A 235 18.71 1.47 2.03
CA GLU A 235 18.47 0.02 1.92
C GLU A 235 17.68 -0.30 0.65
N PHE A 236 16.58 0.41 0.40
CA PHE A 236 15.78 0.19 -0.80
C PHE A 236 16.57 0.44 -2.09
N LEU A 237 17.35 1.53 -2.14
CA LEU A 237 18.23 1.82 -3.27
C LEU A 237 19.32 0.76 -3.47
N ALA A 238 19.87 0.21 -2.39
CA ALA A 238 20.84 -0.89 -2.46
C ALA A 238 20.19 -2.18 -3.02
N ILE A 239 18.95 -2.47 -2.63
CA ILE A 239 18.17 -3.60 -3.18
C ILE A 239 17.95 -3.42 -4.68
N LEU A 240 17.53 -2.23 -5.13
CA LEU A 240 17.31 -1.93 -6.54
C LEU A 240 18.60 -2.05 -7.35
N ARG A 241 19.71 -1.50 -6.86
CA ARG A 241 21.03 -1.61 -7.52
C ARG A 241 21.48 -3.06 -7.64
N SER A 242 21.39 -3.82 -6.55
CA SER A 242 21.85 -5.20 -6.52
C SER A 242 20.96 -6.16 -7.32
N GLY A 243 19.66 -5.86 -7.41
CA GLY A 243 18.69 -6.63 -8.16
C GLY A 243 18.47 -6.14 -9.59
N GLU A 244 19.06 -5.01 -9.99
CA GLU A 244 18.83 -4.33 -11.28
C GLU A 244 17.34 -4.05 -11.57
N ALA A 245 16.54 -3.81 -10.52
CA ALA A 245 15.10 -3.66 -10.61
C ALA A 245 14.67 -2.18 -10.69
N SER A 246 13.56 -1.91 -11.40
CA SER A 246 12.86 -0.63 -11.33
C SER A 246 12.05 -0.56 -10.04
N GLY A 247 12.07 0.60 -9.35
CA GLY A 247 11.49 0.76 -8.02
C GLY A 247 10.48 1.89 -7.87
N LEU A 248 9.46 1.64 -7.03
CA LEU A 248 8.53 2.65 -6.52
C LEU A 248 8.60 2.65 -4.98
N LEU A 249 9.14 3.72 -4.40
CA LEU A 249 9.10 3.90 -2.96
C LEU A 249 7.69 4.35 -2.56
N SER A 250 6.99 3.55 -1.77
CA SER A 250 5.61 3.81 -1.38
C SER A 250 5.52 4.95 -0.37
N HIS A 251 4.54 5.86 -0.58
CA HIS A 251 4.15 6.95 0.32
C HIS A 251 5.34 7.61 1.04
N LEU A 252 6.23 8.27 0.27
CA LEU A 252 7.42 8.94 0.81
C LEU A 252 7.03 10.03 1.80
N GLN A 253 7.15 9.71 3.08
CA GLN A 253 6.75 10.53 4.21
C GLN A 253 7.81 10.53 5.31
N VAL A 254 7.66 11.41 6.28
CA VAL A 254 8.32 11.32 7.58
C VAL A 254 7.27 11.38 8.69
N ALA A 255 7.29 10.41 9.58
CA ALA A 255 6.34 10.27 10.66
C ALA A 255 6.94 10.70 11.99
N GLY A 256 6.20 11.54 12.73
CA GLY A 256 6.58 11.99 14.06
C GLY A 256 7.31 13.32 14.09
N ARG A 257 6.88 14.20 14.99
CA ARG A 257 7.35 15.59 15.12
C ARG A 257 8.86 15.76 15.20
N PRO A 258 9.64 14.88 15.90
CA PRO A 258 11.10 15.03 15.97
C PRO A 258 11.83 14.96 14.63
N TYR A 259 11.19 14.39 13.62
CA TYR A 259 11.79 14.08 12.31
C TYR A 259 11.26 14.93 11.16
N TRP A 260 10.25 15.78 11.41
CA TRP A 260 9.70 16.68 10.40
C TRP A 260 10.79 17.54 9.74
N GLY A 261 10.66 17.77 8.44
CA GLY A 261 11.68 18.42 7.60
C GLY A 261 12.70 17.45 7.00
N SER A 262 12.53 16.12 7.14
CA SER A 262 13.49 15.14 6.62
C SER A 262 13.18 14.61 5.23
N VAL A 263 11.96 14.82 4.70
CA VAL A 263 11.56 14.35 3.35
C VAL A 263 12.48 14.88 2.23
N PRO A 264 12.90 16.17 2.22
CA PRO A 264 13.83 16.66 1.20
C PRO A 264 15.14 15.87 1.15
N ARG A 265 15.68 15.44 2.32
CA ARG A 265 16.90 14.63 2.38
C ARG A 265 16.72 13.24 1.75
N ALA A 266 15.55 12.64 1.93
CA ALA A 266 15.20 11.37 1.28
C ALA A 266 15.08 11.54 -0.24
N ILE A 267 14.45 12.62 -0.70
CA ILE A 267 14.34 12.98 -2.12
C ILE A 267 15.73 13.17 -2.74
N ASP A 268 16.65 13.85 -2.07
CA ASP A 268 18.03 14.04 -2.55
C ASP A 268 18.73 12.68 -2.82
N ARG A 269 18.47 11.65 -1.98
CA ARG A 269 19.01 10.30 -2.18
C ARG A 269 18.41 9.62 -3.41
N LEU A 270 17.09 9.72 -3.60
CA LEU A 270 16.43 9.18 -4.79
C LEU A 270 16.92 9.86 -6.07
N GLU A 271 17.08 11.19 -6.04
CA GLU A 271 17.64 11.93 -7.18
C GLU A 271 19.10 11.57 -7.50
N ALA A 272 19.92 11.37 -6.46
CA ALA A 272 21.29 10.91 -6.65
C ALA A 272 21.31 9.54 -7.33
N ALA A 273 20.51 8.59 -6.85
CA ALA A 273 20.40 7.26 -7.41
C ALA A 273 19.90 7.29 -8.88
N ARG A 274 18.94 8.14 -9.22
CA ARG A 274 18.50 8.32 -10.61
C ARG A 274 19.61 8.86 -11.53
N ARG A 275 20.44 9.77 -11.05
CA ARG A 275 21.62 10.24 -11.81
C ARG A 275 22.65 9.14 -12.03
N GLU A 276 22.71 8.15 -11.17
CA GLU A 276 23.53 6.95 -11.28
C GLU A 276 22.91 5.87 -12.18
N GLY A 277 21.68 6.09 -12.69
CA GLY A 277 20.99 5.18 -13.60
C GLY A 277 20.01 4.23 -12.91
N VAL A 278 19.77 4.35 -11.60
CA VAL A 278 18.73 3.56 -10.92
C VAL A 278 17.36 4.08 -11.31
N ASP A 279 16.51 3.23 -11.87
CA ASP A 279 15.13 3.60 -12.17
C ASP A 279 14.27 3.54 -10.91
N VAL A 280 14.09 4.69 -10.26
CA VAL A 280 13.32 4.83 -9.03
C VAL A 280 12.44 6.08 -9.04
N SER A 281 11.22 5.93 -8.56
CA SER A 281 10.25 6.99 -8.29
C SER A 281 9.64 6.76 -6.90
N PHE A 282 8.75 7.64 -6.48
CA PHE A 282 7.98 7.46 -5.24
C PHE A 282 6.55 7.91 -5.43
N ASP A 283 5.65 7.35 -4.63
CA ASP A 283 4.29 7.84 -4.50
C ASP A 283 4.07 8.58 -3.18
N MET A 284 3.01 9.36 -3.11
CA MET A 284 2.55 10.02 -1.88
C MET A 284 1.09 10.44 -2.02
N TYR A 285 0.35 10.29 -0.94
CA TYR A 285 -1.04 10.75 -0.79
C TYR A 285 -1.10 12.19 -0.20
N PRO A 286 -2.19 12.95 -0.44
CA PRO A 286 -2.26 14.36 -0.05
C PRO A 286 -2.90 14.59 1.33
N TYR A 287 -2.64 13.72 2.32
CA TYR A 287 -3.23 13.81 3.65
C TYR A 287 -2.17 14.03 4.75
N PRO A 288 -2.44 14.82 5.81
CA PRO A 288 -1.51 14.99 6.93
C PRO A 288 -1.51 13.81 7.91
N ALA A 289 -2.28 12.76 7.62
CA ALA A 289 -2.41 11.56 8.45
C ALA A 289 -2.20 10.30 7.61
N GLY A 290 -1.58 9.29 8.20
CA GLY A 290 -1.49 7.95 7.63
C GLY A 290 -2.50 7.02 8.27
N SER A 291 -2.91 5.98 7.53
CA SER A 291 -3.78 4.92 8.05
C SER A 291 -3.06 3.58 8.05
N SER A 292 -3.32 2.77 9.09
CA SER A 292 -2.72 1.44 9.22
C SER A 292 -3.55 0.52 10.13
N THR A 293 -3.05 -0.70 10.33
CA THR A 293 -3.58 -1.61 11.35
C THR A 293 -3.17 -1.17 12.75
N ILE A 294 -4.04 -1.39 13.74
CA ILE A 294 -3.74 -1.13 15.17
C ILE A 294 -2.50 -1.92 15.64
N LEU A 295 -2.19 -3.05 15.00
CA LEU A 295 -1.03 -3.88 15.34
C LEU A 295 0.30 -3.17 15.05
N GLN A 296 0.32 -2.11 14.23
CA GLN A 296 1.53 -1.30 13.98
C GLN A 296 1.97 -0.50 15.23
N LEU A 297 1.08 -0.33 16.22
CA LEU A 297 1.45 0.28 17.51
C LEU A 297 2.30 -0.65 18.38
N LEU A 298 2.40 -1.94 18.04
CA LEU A 298 3.18 -2.94 18.75
C LEU A 298 4.49 -3.24 18.00
N PRO A 299 5.57 -3.57 18.73
CA PRO A 299 6.81 -4.02 18.07
C PRO A 299 6.57 -5.30 17.26
N PRO A 300 7.29 -5.49 16.12
CA PRO A 300 7.12 -6.67 15.26
C PRO A 300 7.27 -8.02 15.97
N SER A 301 8.18 -8.13 16.94
CA SER A 301 8.39 -9.36 17.73
C SER A 301 7.15 -9.80 18.51
N ALA A 302 6.31 -8.87 18.95
CA ALA A 302 5.06 -9.19 19.64
C ALA A 302 4.08 -9.97 18.76
N GLN A 303 4.22 -9.87 17.43
CA GLN A 303 3.29 -10.43 16.44
C GLN A 303 3.74 -11.80 15.88
N GLU A 304 4.86 -12.36 16.38
CA GLU A 304 5.33 -13.69 15.98
C GLU A 304 4.23 -14.74 16.20
N GLY A 305 4.02 -15.63 15.23
CA GLY A 305 2.97 -16.64 15.26
C GLY A 305 1.56 -16.12 14.96
N GLY A 306 1.43 -14.82 14.59
CA GLY A 306 0.14 -14.20 14.24
C GLY A 306 -0.72 -13.83 15.44
N ILE A 307 -1.98 -13.46 15.16
CA ILE A 307 -2.88 -12.86 16.15
C ILE A 307 -3.21 -13.81 17.32
N ASP A 308 -3.39 -15.10 17.08
CA ASP A 308 -3.70 -16.05 18.14
C ASP A 308 -2.55 -16.19 19.14
N ALA A 309 -1.32 -16.22 18.65
CA ALA A 309 -0.13 -16.27 19.48
C ALA A 309 0.07 -14.93 20.25
N LEU A 310 -0.21 -13.79 19.63
CA LEU A 310 -0.20 -12.50 20.31
C LEU A 310 -1.19 -12.50 21.48
N LEU A 311 -2.43 -12.89 21.25
CA LEU A 311 -3.47 -12.91 22.30
C LEU A 311 -3.10 -13.83 23.49
N LEU A 312 -2.45 -14.97 23.23
CA LEU A 312 -1.91 -15.84 24.28
C LEU A 312 -0.79 -15.14 25.07
N ARG A 313 0.08 -14.37 24.42
CA ARG A 313 1.14 -13.62 25.11
C ARG A 313 0.59 -12.49 25.97
N LEU A 314 -0.51 -11.85 25.57
CA LEU A 314 -1.17 -10.80 26.35
C LEU A 314 -1.78 -11.29 27.67
N ALA A 315 -2.00 -12.60 27.83
CA ALA A 315 -2.44 -13.19 29.07
C ALA A 315 -1.32 -13.32 30.13
N ASP A 316 -0.04 -13.21 29.71
CA ASP A 316 1.13 -13.26 30.60
C ASP A 316 1.44 -11.85 31.12
N PRO A 317 1.37 -11.61 32.44
CA PRO A 317 1.58 -10.27 33.02
C PRO A 317 2.98 -9.67 32.75
N ASP A 318 4.02 -10.50 32.74
CA ASP A 318 5.40 -10.02 32.50
C ASP A 318 5.59 -9.58 31.05
N ARG A 319 5.01 -10.33 30.11
CA ARG A 319 5.02 -9.97 28.68
C ARG A 319 4.16 -8.74 28.40
N ARG A 320 3.03 -8.62 29.08
CA ARG A 320 2.15 -7.45 28.98
C ARG A 320 2.88 -6.18 29.48
N GLU A 321 3.60 -6.26 30.60
CA GLU A 321 4.39 -5.16 31.14
C GLU A 321 5.59 -4.81 30.23
N ALA A 322 6.28 -5.79 29.66
CA ALA A 322 7.33 -5.55 28.69
C ALA A 322 6.79 -4.85 27.45
N LEU A 323 5.60 -5.22 26.97
CA LEU A 323 4.93 -4.59 25.85
C LEU A 323 4.50 -3.14 26.19
N ARG A 324 4.02 -2.88 27.40
CA ARG A 324 3.72 -1.52 27.87
C ARG A 324 4.96 -0.63 27.80
N ARG A 325 6.11 -1.11 28.32
CA ARG A 325 7.38 -0.36 28.25
C ARG A 325 7.83 -0.12 26.80
N ALA A 326 7.66 -1.10 25.93
CA ALA A 326 7.94 -0.90 24.51
C ALA A 326 7.09 0.22 23.92
N VAL A 327 5.78 0.19 24.13
CA VAL A 327 4.83 1.15 23.54
C VAL A 327 4.95 2.54 24.18
N GLU A 328 5.04 2.64 25.52
CA GLU A 328 5.00 3.91 26.23
C GLU A 328 6.40 4.50 26.49
N GLU A 329 7.43 3.67 26.66
CA GLU A 329 8.79 4.09 27.01
C GLU A 329 9.79 3.89 25.85
N GLY A 330 9.44 3.12 24.81
CA GLY A 330 10.29 2.84 23.65
C GLY A 330 11.31 1.73 23.90
N GLU A 331 11.11 0.91 24.93
CA GLU A 331 12.01 -0.17 25.30
C GLU A 331 11.68 -1.47 24.54
N ALA A 332 12.18 -1.60 23.30
CA ALA A 332 11.96 -2.76 22.44
C ALA A 332 13.29 -3.42 22.01
N PRO A 333 14.04 -4.06 22.94
CA PRO A 333 15.37 -4.60 22.64
C PRO A 333 15.34 -5.74 21.59
N ALA A 334 14.23 -6.43 21.42
CA ALA A 334 14.06 -7.47 20.41
C ALA A 334 13.83 -6.93 18.98
N ASP A 335 13.51 -5.64 18.85
CA ASP A 335 13.19 -4.97 17.60
C ASP A 335 14.06 -3.71 17.39
N PRO A 336 15.37 -3.87 17.17
CA PRO A 336 16.26 -2.74 17.02
C PRO A 336 15.85 -1.87 15.82
N GLY A 337 15.71 -0.56 16.06
CA GLY A 337 15.28 0.40 15.05
C GLY A 337 13.77 0.59 14.95
N TRP A 338 12.96 -0.18 15.67
CA TRP A 338 11.53 0.12 15.82
C TRP A 338 11.34 1.31 16.77
N GLU A 339 10.46 2.24 16.38
CA GLU A 339 10.14 3.42 17.17
C GLU A 339 8.64 3.45 17.49
N SER A 340 8.31 3.68 18.75
CA SER A 340 6.93 3.74 19.21
C SER A 340 6.18 4.94 18.60
N LYS A 341 5.14 4.67 17.83
CA LYS A 341 4.25 5.71 17.31
C LYS A 341 3.60 6.53 18.42
N VAL A 342 3.24 5.88 19.52
CA VAL A 342 2.66 6.55 20.70
C VAL A 342 3.59 7.62 21.27
N ARG A 343 4.88 7.33 21.37
CA ARG A 343 5.89 8.30 21.84
C ARG A 343 6.11 9.44 20.86
N LEU A 344 6.01 9.17 19.58
CA LEU A 344 6.25 10.17 18.52
C LEU A 344 5.12 11.16 18.35
N ILE A 345 3.88 10.72 18.52
CA ILE A 345 2.71 11.55 18.22
C ILE A 345 1.68 11.66 19.35
N GLY A 346 1.75 10.83 20.41
CA GLY A 346 0.79 10.81 21.52
C GLY A 346 -0.50 10.04 21.20
N TRP A 347 -1.16 9.56 22.24
CA TRP A 347 -2.41 8.81 22.17
C TRP A 347 -3.57 9.64 21.56
N GLU A 348 -3.55 10.95 21.74
CA GLU A 348 -4.54 11.91 21.24
C GLU A 348 -4.54 12.03 19.71
N ASN A 349 -3.41 11.73 19.05
CA ASN A 349 -3.25 11.80 17.60
C ASN A 349 -3.44 10.45 16.89
N ILE A 350 -3.86 9.41 17.63
CA ILE A 350 -4.16 8.07 17.10
C ILE A 350 -5.67 7.84 17.25
N ARG A 351 -6.39 7.83 16.12
CA ARG A 351 -7.84 7.64 16.06
C ARG A 351 -8.19 6.26 15.52
N ILE A 352 -9.30 5.70 16.00
CA ILE A 352 -9.88 4.49 15.42
C ILE A 352 -10.50 4.84 14.08
N GLY A 353 -9.94 4.33 12.97
CA GLY A 353 -10.44 4.55 11.62
C GLY A 353 -11.58 3.62 11.24
N GLY A 354 -11.64 2.44 11.87
CA GLY A 354 -12.71 1.48 11.67
C GLY A 354 -12.44 0.17 12.41
N VAL A 355 -13.50 -0.57 12.71
CA VAL A 355 -13.43 -1.84 13.45
C VAL A 355 -13.94 -3.02 12.62
N GLY A 356 -13.43 -4.22 12.91
CA GLY A 356 -13.91 -5.47 12.32
C GLY A 356 -15.19 -6.00 12.99
N ASP A 357 -15.34 -5.75 14.30
CA ASP A 357 -16.52 -6.13 15.09
C ASP A 357 -17.50 -4.95 15.18
N PRO A 358 -18.70 -5.03 14.58
CA PRO A 358 -19.70 -3.96 14.63
C PRO A 358 -20.09 -3.51 16.04
N SER A 359 -19.94 -4.36 17.06
CA SER A 359 -20.22 -3.99 18.45
C SER A 359 -19.29 -2.91 19.01
N LEU A 360 -18.15 -2.69 18.32
CA LEU A 360 -17.16 -1.66 18.64
C LEU A 360 -17.38 -0.35 17.87
N SER A 361 -18.32 -0.25 16.94
CA SER A 361 -18.48 0.90 16.04
C SER A 361 -18.60 2.27 16.76
N ARG A 362 -19.09 2.26 18.02
CA ARG A 362 -19.17 3.49 18.86
C ARG A 362 -17.83 4.19 19.13
N ILE A 363 -16.69 3.49 18.92
CA ILE A 363 -15.36 4.07 19.13
C ILE A 363 -14.74 4.62 17.84
N GLU A 364 -15.34 4.41 16.68
CA GLU A 364 -14.84 4.92 15.40
C GLU A 364 -14.81 6.45 15.38
N GLY A 365 -13.79 7.01 14.73
CA GLY A 365 -13.53 8.44 14.65
C GLY A 365 -12.93 9.07 15.91
N ARG A 366 -12.88 8.36 17.03
CA ARG A 366 -12.38 8.86 18.31
C ARG A 366 -10.92 8.49 18.52
N SER A 367 -10.19 9.35 19.24
CA SER A 367 -8.80 9.03 19.61
C SER A 367 -8.73 8.00 20.76
N LEU A 368 -7.62 7.26 20.82
CA LEU A 368 -7.36 6.34 21.93
C LEU A 368 -7.37 7.06 23.29
N ALA A 369 -6.89 8.31 23.34
CA ALA A 369 -6.93 9.12 24.57
C ALA A 369 -8.37 9.43 25.00
N GLU A 370 -9.24 9.88 24.08
CA GLU A 370 -10.65 10.20 24.36
C GLU A 370 -11.42 8.97 24.85
N ILE A 371 -11.22 7.81 24.22
CA ILE A 371 -11.91 6.56 24.61
C ILE A 371 -11.42 6.08 25.97
N ALA A 372 -10.11 6.15 26.23
CA ALA A 372 -9.51 5.74 27.50
C ALA A 372 -10.03 6.59 28.66
N ALA A 373 -10.15 7.90 28.46
CA ALA A 373 -10.71 8.83 29.46
C ALA A 373 -12.19 8.49 29.79
N ASP A 374 -13.00 8.24 28.77
CA ASP A 374 -14.42 7.91 28.97
C ASP A 374 -14.62 6.54 29.63
N GLU A 375 -13.74 5.58 29.36
CA GLU A 375 -13.80 4.24 29.98
C GLU A 375 -13.05 4.18 31.32
N ALA A 376 -12.47 5.28 31.80
CA ALA A 376 -11.63 5.36 32.99
C ALA A 376 -10.50 4.31 33.00
N LYS A 377 -9.87 4.10 31.84
CA LYS A 377 -8.78 3.13 31.63
C LYS A 377 -7.48 3.85 31.29
N ALA A 378 -6.33 3.22 31.58
CA ALA A 378 -5.06 3.66 30.99
C ALA A 378 -5.10 3.44 29.45
N PRO A 379 -4.55 4.36 28.62
CA PRO A 379 -4.58 4.22 27.16
C PRO A 379 -3.96 2.93 26.64
N PHE A 380 -2.89 2.43 27.25
CA PHE A 380 -2.30 1.14 26.90
C PHE A 380 -3.26 -0.03 27.15
N GLU A 381 -3.97 -0.03 28.29
CA GLU A 381 -4.96 -1.06 28.61
C GLU A 381 -6.17 -1.03 27.65
N LEU A 382 -6.56 0.18 27.22
CA LEU A 382 -7.56 0.32 26.18
C LEU A 382 -7.07 -0.27 24.85
N LEU A 383 -5.83 0.05 24.42
CA LEU A 383 -5.22 -0.50 23.22
C LEU A 383 -5.32 -2.03 23.20
N LEU A 384 -4.87 -2.68 24.28
CA LEU A 384 -4.92 -4.14 24.39
C LEU A 384 -6.36 -4.68 24.36
N SER A 385 -7.28 -4.02 25.07
CA SER A 385 -8.70 -4.42 25.07
C SER A 385 -9.33 -4.34 23.66
N VAL A 386 -8.96 -3.34 22.87
CA VAL A 386 -9.42 -3.23 21.48
C VAL A 386 -8.81 -4.34 20.62
N ILE A 387 -7.49 -4.60 20.73
CA ILE A 387 -6.83 -5.69 20.01
C ILE A 387 -7.45 -7.04 20.35
N GLU A 388 -7.67 -7.32 21.63
CA GLU A 388 -8.27 -8.58 22.09
C GLU A 388 -9.69 -8.78 21.53
N ARG A 389 -10.55 -7.77 21.64
CA ARG A 389 -11.96 -7.84 21.23
C ARG A 389 -12.12 -7.92 19.73
N ASP A 390 -11.37 -7.11 18.99
CA ASP A 390 -11.44 -7.04 17.52
C ASP A 390 -10.46 -7.99 16.82
N ARG A 391 -9.65 -8.72 17.60
CA ARG A 391 -8.63 -9.64 17.08
C ARG A 391 -7.68 -8.97 16.09
N GLY A 392 -7.24 -7.74 16.40
CA GLY A 392 -6.31 -6.98 15.59
C GLY A 392 -6.88 -6.44 14.26
N ARG A 393 -8.19 -6.52 14.01
CA ARG A 393 -8.82 -6.06 12.75
C ARG A 393 -9.17 -4.57 12.74
N THR A 394 -8.83 -3.88 13.81
CA THR A 394 -9.04 -2.43 13.92
C THR A 394 -8.04 -1.68 13.04
N ASN A 395 -8.55 -0.75 12.25
CA ASN A 395 -7.76 0.22 11.52
C ASN A 395 -7.63 1.50 12.35
N ILE A 396 -6.46 2.14 12.25
CA ILE A 396 -6.18 3.41 12.93
C ILE A 396 -5.76 4.48 11.93
N VAL A 397 -6.04 5.75 12.28
CA VAL A 397 -5.58 6.94 11.59
C VAL A 397 -4.65 7.70 12.51
N MET A 398 -3.43 7.97 12.05
CA MET A 398 -2.36 8.60 12.82
C MET A 398 -2.04 9.98 12.22
N PHE A 399 -2.28 11.05 12.97
CA PHE A 399 -1.94 12.42 12.59
C PHE A 399 -0.46 12.68 12.87
N GLN A 400 0.38 12.30 11.93
CA GLN A 400 1.82 12.15 12.12
C GLN A 400 2.70 12.92 11.14
N LEU A 401 2.11 13.55 10.10
CA LEU A 401 2.85 14.17 9.00
C LEU A 401 2.87 15.70 9.12
N ASP A 402 3.88 16.32 8.52
CA ASP A 402 4.02 17.77 8.37
C ASP A 402 3.64 18.22 6.95
N GLU A 403 2.93 19.35 6.85
CA GLU A 403 2.49 19.87 5.54
C GLU A 403 3.64 20.32 4.63
N ASN A 404 4.77 20.77 5.17
CA ASN A 404 5.90 21.19 4.36
C ASN A 404 6.60 19.97 3.74
N ASP A 405 6.76 18.89 4.51
CA ASP A 405 7.27 17.61 4.00
C ASP A 405 6.33 17.04 2.93
N LEU A 406 5.01 17.07 3.21
CA LEU A 406 4.00 16.62 2.27
C LEU A 406 4.06 17.44 0.97
N ARG A 407 4.13 18.78 1.08
CA ARG A 407 4.27 19.66 -0.09
C ARG A 407 5.53 19.39 -0.87
N ALA A 408 6.67 19.17 -0.20
CA ALA A 408 7.94 18.83 -0.84
C ALA A 408 7.83 17.54 -1.66
N ALA A 409 7.17 16.51 -1.14
CA ALA A 409 6.92 15.27 -1.86
C ALA A 409 5.97 15.46 -3.04
N LEU A 410 4.78 16.04 -2.82
CA LEU A 410 3.71 16.16 -3.83
C LEU A 410 4.07 17.02 -5.03
N THR A 411 4.97 18.00 -4.87
CA THR A 411 5.40 18.89 -5.97
C THR A 411 6.66 18.42 -6.70
N HIS A 412 7.23 17.31 -6.28
CA HIS A 412 8.48 16.81 -6.86
C HIS A 412 8.23 16.03 -8.16
N ARG A 413 9.15 16.13 -9.14
CA ARG A 413 9.03 15.49 -10.46
C ARG A 413 9.05 13.96 -10.45
N LEU A 414 9.56 13.32 -9.38
CA LEU A 414 9.57 11.87 -9.22
C LEU A 414 8.30 11.35 -8.52
N HIS A 415 7.41 12.25 -8.10
CA HIS A 415 6.18 11.90 -7.41
C HIS A 415 5.16 11.29 -8.37
N MET A 416 4.50 10.23 -7.92
CA MET A 416 3.30 9.66 -8.51
C MET A 416 2.14 9.85 -7.54
N LEU A 417 1.02 10.38 -8.04
CA LEU A 417 -0.16 10.59 -7.20
C LEU A 417 -0.78 9.25 -6.81
N CYS A 418 -1.12 9.12 -5.55
CA CYS A 418 -1.86 7.98 -5.04
C CYS A 418 -2.92 8.39 -4.01
N SER A 419 -3.88 7.50 -3.77
CA SER A 419 -4.85 7.67 -2.70
C SER A 419 -4.40 7.01 -1.39
N ASP A 420 -3.60 5.95 -1.47
CA ASP A 420 -3.35 5.01 -0.37
C ASP A 420 -4.66 4.58 0.32
N GLY A 421 -5.71 4.46 -0.53
CA GLY A 421 -7.08 4.25 -0.06
C GLY A 421 -7.23 2.89 0.59
N LEU A 422 -7.84 2.87 1.77
CA LEU A 422 -8.26 1.67 2.50
C LEU A 422 -9.78 1.57 2.44
N PRO A 423 -10.35 0.96 1.38
CA PRO A 423 -11.79 0.94 1.22
C PRO A 423 -12.43 0.00 2.25
N ARG A 424 -13.21 0.59 3.14
CA ARG A 424 -14.23 -0.11 3.89
C ARG A 424 -15.58 0.12 3.23
N VAL A 425 -16.52 -0.80 3.40
CA VAL A 425 -17.78 -0.86 2.65
C VAL A 425 -18.58 0.45 2.71
N ASP A 426 -18.38 1.27 3.73
CA ASP A 426 -19.14 2.50 3.96
C ASP A 426 -18.27 3.76 4.21
N LEU A 427 -16.95 3.66 4.29
CA LEU A 427 -16.05 4.79 4.56
C LEU A 427 -14.74 4.64 3.77
N SER A 428 -14.49 5.54 2.85
CA SER A 428 -13.16 5.75 2.27
C SER A 428 -12.44 6.84 3.06
N LEU A 429 -11.12 6.74 3.22
CA LEU A 429 -10.28 7.80 3.79
C LEU A 429 -10.44 9.17 3.09
N ILE A 430 -10.98 9.19 1.88
CA ILE A 430 -11.36 10.42 1.15
C ILE A 430 -12.47 11.20 1.86
N HIS A 431 -13.13 10.61 2.85
CA HIS A 431 -14.26 11.21 3.56
C HIS A 431 -13.93 11.61 5.02
N ILE A 432 -12.64 11.58 5.42
CA ILE A 432 -12.20 12.03 6.75
C ILE A 432 -11.67 13.46 6.68
#